data_3eb8d0cda212af9cad97bd919e959ac6
#
_entry.id   3eb8d0cda212af9cad97bd919e959ac6
#
_cell.length_a   1.000
_cell.length_b   1.000
_cell.length_c   1.000
_cell.angle_alpha   90.00
_cell.angle_beta   90.00
_cell.angle_gamma   90.00
#
_symmetry.space_group_name_H-M   'P 1'
#
loop_
_entity.id
_entity.type
_entity.pdbx_description
1 polymer ?
#
loop_
_entity_poly.entity_id
_entity_poly.type
_entity_poly.pdbx_seq_one_letter_code
_entity_poly.pdbx_strand_id
1 'polypeptide(L)'
;LCGIGFIPSIAKAQEKVIIDDEAPNGIVMVTIDKAGDEIVRIMNESQFRYIHDPKAPRFLLMDKKGKFALGIGGYVRATAEYDFGGIVDNMDFIPAYIPNASKVKNQFQMDASTSTIFLKLVGHTKLLGDFVVYTAGNFRGGDKVFQLRNAYMSFRNVTVGYTYGGFMDLAALPSTIDFQGPNGATFYRATQLAYTYKGLKNWRFHASIEVPSVDGATNDELSVAQQRMPDFTAYAQYGWGANSHLRVGGIVRSMTYTSTLSNHASDVTGWGVQASTSFNLSKKWEIFGQATYGKGIGQYLNDISNLNVDIVPNPEKEGKMQALPMLGWFAGAQYNICPKIFVSGTYSMSRLYSENGYPNDQPSSYRYGQYLVANVFWNVTPNMQVGAEYLRGWRTDFSNSTHHANRMNLLVQYSF
;
A
#
# COMPACT_ATOMS: atom_id res chain seq x y z
N LEU A 1 25.94 8.47 19.07
CA LEU A 1 24.47 8.38 19.27
C LEU A 1 23.99 6.94 19.54
N CYS A 2 24.71 5.90 19.09
CA CYS A 2 24.42 4.50 19.45
C CYS A 2 24.96 4.08 20.82
N GLY A 3 25.67 4.94 21.52
CA GLY A 3 26.34 4.65 22.80
C GLY A 3 25.86 5.45 24.01
N ILE A 4 24.73 6.15 23.95
CA ILE A 4 24.23 6.92 25.10
C ILE A 4 23.21 6.11 25.88
N GLY A 5 23.62 5.73 27.00
CA GLY A 5 23.22 5.44 28.33
C GLY A 5 21.73 5.22 28.63
N PHE A 6 21.53 4.12 29.30
CA PHE A 6 20.50 3.80 30.27
C PHE A 6 19.62 4.98 30.71
N ILE A 7 18.39 5.00 30.21
CA ILE A 7 17.25 5.46 31.00
C ILE A 7 16.75 4.20 31.71
N PRO A 8 16.67 4.19 33.05
CA PRO A 8 16.22 3.02 33.78
C PRO A 8 14.80 2.69 33.33
N SER A 9 14.61 1.42 32.95
CA SER A 9 13.31 0.87 32.63
C SER A 9 12.40 1.01 33.87
N ILE A 10 11.41 1.89 33.76
CA ILE A 10 10.21 1.78 34.61
C ILE A 10 9.37 0.64 34.02
N ALA A 11 9.88 -0.56 34.16
CA ALA A 11 9.13 -1.80 33.97
C ALA A 11 8.79 -2.34 35.34
N LYS A 12 7.81 -1.73 36.02
CA LYS A 12 7.13 -2.39 37.13
C LYS A 12 5.84 -3.00 36.61
N ALA A 13 5.76 -4.30 36.80
CA ALA A 13 4.60 -5.18 36.72
C ALA A 13 3.27 -4.46 36.42
N GLN A 14 2.80 -4.54 35.21
CA GLN A 14 1.41 -4.26 34.90
C GLN A 14 0.61 -5.43 35.43
N GLU A 15 -0.19 -5.19 36.48
CA GLU A 15 -1.15 -6.14 36.98
C GLU A 15 -2.14 -6.55 35.89
N LYS A 16 -2.51 -7.82 35.90
CA LYS A 16 -3.57 -8.37 35.08
C LYS A 16 -4.88 -7.70 35.51
N VAL A 17 -5.47 -6.90 34.65
CA VAL A 17 -6.79 -6.32 34.90
C VAL A 17 -7.84 -7.39 34.59
N ILE A 18 -8.51 -7.91 35.61
CA ILE A 18 -9.60 -8.87 35.49
C ILE A 18 -10.90 -8.06 35.45
N ILE A 19 -11.64 -8.15 34.34
CA ILE A 19 -12.90 -7.42 34.18
C ILE A 19 -14.04 -8.15 34.90
N ASP A 20 -13.96 -9.49 35.00
CA ASP A 20 -14.89 -10.32 35.75
C ASP A 20 -14.22 -11.65 36.09
N ASP A 21 -13.89 -11.84 37.39
CA ASP A 21 -13.14 -13.00 37.86
C ASP A 21 -14.02 -14.20 38.17
N GLU A 22 -15.30 -14.01 38.40
CA GLU A 22 -16.23 -15.07 38.83
C GLU A 22 -17.00 -15.72 37.70
N ALA A 23 -17.10 -15.06 36.52
CA ALA A 23 -17.83 -15.62 35.40
C ALA A 23 -17.03 -16.71 34.66
N PRO A 24 -17.60 -17.89 34.38
CA PRO A 24 -16.91 -18.97 33.66
C PRO A 24 -16.50 -18.62 32.23
N ASN A 25 -17.09 -17.56 31.67
CA ASN A 25 -16.78 -17.01 30.34
C ASN A 25 -16.21 -15.58 30.42
N GLY A 26 -15.60 -15.18 31.52
CA GLY A 26 -15.05 -13.83 31.70
C GLY A 26 -13.96 -13.48 30.70
N ILE A 27 -13.80 -12.17 30.49
CA ILE A 27 -12.78 -11.58 29.61
C ILE A 27 -11.65 -11.07 30.52
N VAL A 28 -10.40 -11.28 30.08
CA VAL A 28 -9.21 -10.74 30.74
C VAL A 28 -8.46 -9.84 29.80
N MET A 29 -7.94 -8.72 30.32
CA MET A 29 -7.02 -7.86 29.58
C MET A 29 -5.59 -8.30 29.87
N VAL A 30 -4.81 -8.55 28.85
CA VAL A 30 -3.40 -8.93 28.95
C VAL A 30 -2.55 -8.12 27.98
N THR A 31 -1.25 -8.00 28.27
CA THR A 31 -0.29 -7.54 27.25
C THR A 31 0.06 -8.70 26.33
N ILE A 32 0.46 -8.40 25.08
CA ILE A 32 0.72 -9.43 24.06
C ILE A 32 1.82 -10.42 24.48
N ASP A 33 2.79 -9.99 25.26
CA ASP A 33 3.87 -10.82 25.81
C ASP A 33 3.39 -11.83 26.89
N LYS A 34 2.18 -11.63 27.43
CA LYS A 34 1.53 -12.54 28.39
C LYS A 34 0.40 -13.37 27.78
N ALA A 35 0.12 -13.20 26.49
CA ALA A 35 -0.81 -14.04 25.77
C ALA A 35 -0.19 -15.42 25.49
N GLY A 36 -1.04 -16.44 25.29
CA GLY A 36 -0.55 -17.78 24.92
C GLY A 36 0.16 -17.77 23.56
N ASP A 37 1.16 -18.65 23.41
CA ASP A 37 2.03 -18.71 22.20
C ASP A 37 1.24 -18.82 20.89
N GLU A 38 0.12 -19.53 20.87
CA GLU A 38 -0.73 -19.69 19.70
C GLU A 38 -1.36 -18.36 19.25
N ILE A 39 -1.89 -17.59 20.19
CA ILE A 39 -2.46 -16.26 19.92
C ILE A 39 -1.37 -15.30 19.41
N VAL A 40 -0.21 -15.29 20.10
CA VAL A 40 0.93 -14.44 19.68
C VAL A 40 1.39 -14.80 18.27
N ARG A 41 1.47 -16.10 17.95
CA ARG A 41 1.82 -16.59 16.61
C ARG A 41 0.83 -16.09 15.56
N ILE A 42 -0.49 -16.29 15.76
CA ILE A 42 -1.51 -15.85 14.78
C ILE A 42 -1.48 -14.33 14.62
N MET A 43 -1.33 -13.57 15.71
CA MET A 43 -1.21 -12.11 15.66
C MET A 43 -0.03 -11.66 14.80
N ASN A 44 1.15 -12.27 14.96
CA ASN A 44 2.37 -11.89 14.26
C ASN A 44 2.38 -12.36 12.79
N GLU A 45 1.96 -13.60 12.51
CA GLU A 45 1.93 -14.17 11.16
C GLU A 45 0.94 -13.44 10.23
N SER A 46 -0.09 -12.82 10.82
CA SER A 46 -1.10 -12.05 10.10
C SER A 46 -0.79 -10.56 9.96
N GLN A 47 0.42 -10.10 10.35
CA GLN A 47 0.87 -8.73 10.11
C GLN A 47 1.32 -8.55 8.65
N PHE A 48 0.95 -7.43 8.04
CA PHE A 48 1.51 -7.04 6.76
C PHE A 48 2.94 -6.50 6.95
N ARG A 49 3.84 -6.87 6.04
CA ARG A 49 5.18 -6.30 5.98
C ARG A 49 5.15 -5.00 5.18
N TYR A 50 4.67 -3.95 5.82
CA TYR A 50 4.56 -2.63 5.22
C TYR A 50 4.67 -1.56 6.31
N ILE A 51 5.48 -0.51 6.07
CA ILE A 51 5.79 0.50 7.10
C ILE A 51 4.54 1.29 7.55
N HIS A 52 3.57 1.45 6.65
CA HIS A 52 2.33 2.20 6.95
C HIS A 52 1.21 1.33 7.52
N ASP A 53 1.44 0.03 7.74
CA ASP A 53 0.51 -0.79 8.49
C ASP A 53 0.83 -0.77 9.98
N PRO A 54 -0.20 -0.76 10.83
CA PRO A 54 -0.01 -0.78 12.29
C PRO A 54 0.77 -2.03 12.73
N LYS A 55 1.60 -1.87 13.75
CA LYS A 55 2.23 -3.00 14.45
C LYS A 55 1.18 -3.84 15.18
N ALA A 56 1.56 -5.04 15.63
CA ALA A 56 0.70 -5.85 16.48
C ALA A 56 0.23 -5.07 17.72
N PRO A 57 -1.03 -5.27 18.16
CA PRO A 57 -1.59 -4.52 19.27
C PRO A 57 -0.84 -4.86 20.57
N ARG A 58 -0.65 -3.87 21.42
CA ARG A 58 0.02 -4.07 22.70
C ARG A 58 -0.88 -4.75 23.74
N PHE A 59 -2.17 -4.41 23.72
CA PHE A 59 -3.16 -4.90 24.66
C PHE A 59 -4.17 -5.80 23.95
N LEU A 60 -4.51 -6.92 24.62
CA LEU A 60 -5.45 -7.91 24.13
C LEU A 60 -6.56 -8.12 25.15
N LEU A 61 -7.79 -8.19 24.67
CA LEU A 61 -8.92 -8.76 25.42
C LEU A 61 -9.01 -10.23 25.05
N MET A 62 -8.85 -11.12 26.02
CA MET A 62 -8.83 -12.57 25.78
C MET A 62 -9.94 -13.26 26.57
N ASP A 63 -10.48 -14.36 26.01
CA ASP A 63 -11.29 -15.28 26.79
C ASP A 63 -10.41 -16.03 27.80
N LYS A 64 -10.97 -16.42 28.95
CA LYS A 64 -10.23 -17.14 30.01
C LYS A 64 -9.60 -18.45 29.52
N LYS A 65 -10.14 -19.06 28.46
CA LYS A 65 -9.61 -20.30 27.87
C LYS A 65 -8.48 -20.05 26.88
N GLY A 66 -8.18 -18.79 26.55
CA GLY A 66 -7.11 -18.41 25.63
C GLY A 66 -7.35 -18.83 24.16
N LYS A 67 -8.60 -19.04 23.75
CA LYS A 67 -8.94 -19.47 22.39
C LYS A 67 -9.16 -18.32 21.43
N PHE A 68 -9.55 -17.14 21.95
CA PHE A 68 -9.85 -15.95 21.18
C PHE A 68 -9.16 -14.74 21.82
N ALA A 69 -8.67 -13.84 20.99
CA ALA A 69 -8.12 -12.59 21.45
C ALA A 69 -8.53 -11.45 20.51
N LEU A 70 -9.06 -10.36 21.08
CA LEU A 70 -9.33 -9.11 20.36
C LEU A 70 -8.25 -8.10 20.73
N GLY A 71 -7.45 -7.71 19.75
CA GLY A 71 -6.49 -6.63 19.87
C GLY A 71 -7.07 -5.32 19.34
N ILE A 72 -6.83 -4.24 20.09
CA ILE A 72 -7.09 -2.87 19.67
C ILE A 72 -5.72 -2.18 19.59
N GLY A 73 -5.44 -1.52 18.49
CA GLY A 73 -4.16 -0.86 18.30
C GLY A 73 -4.20 0.15 17.17
N GLY A 74 -3.04 0.70 16.88
CA GLY A 74 -2.91 1.72 15.88
C GLY A 74 -1.63 2.52 16.04
N TYR A 75 -1.63 3.69 15.41
CA TYR A 75 -0.62 4.71 15.63
C TYR A 75 -1.20 6.10 15.44
N VAL A 76 -0.68 7.04 16.22
CA VAL A 76 -0.80 8.47 15.95
C VAL A 76 0.45 8.87 15.15
N ARG A 77 0.26 9.51 14.01
CA ARG A 77 1.30 9.91 13.09
C ARG A 77 1.11 11.39 12.73
N ALA A 78 2.16 12.18 12.89
CA ALA A 78 2.21 13.56 12.44
C ALA A 78 3.40 13.73 11.50
N THR A 79 3.17 14.39 10.37
CA THR A 79 4.20 14.78 9.39
C THR A 79 4.22 16.29 9.21
N ALA A 80 5.40 16.84 8.96
CA ALA A 80 5.59 18.21 8.51
C ALA A 80 6.37 18.16 7.19
N GLU A 81 5.91 18.90 6.20
CA GLU A 81 6.35 18.82 4.82
C GLU A 81 6.67 20.22 4.29
N TYR A 82 7.79 20.36 3.61
CA TYR A 82 8.19 21.62 2.98
C TYR A 82 8.63 21.37 1.54
N ASP A 83 7.85 21.89 0.59
CA ASP A 83 8.18 21.90 -0.82
C ASP A 83 9.06 23.09 -1.17
N PHE A 84 10.03 22.88 -2.08
CA PHE A 84 10.91 23.94 -2.58
C PHE A 84 11.38 23.70 -4.01
N GLY A 85 11.58 24.80 -4.75
CA GLY A 85 11.95 24.73 -6.17
C GLY A 85 10.88 24.11 -7.08
N GLY A 86 9.63 24.15 -6.65
CA GLY A 86 8.44 23.53 -7.22
C GLY A 86 7.61 22.95 -6.11
N ILE A 87 6.31 22.75 -6.35
CA ILE A 87 5.38 22.21 -5.36
C ILE A 87 4.64 20.98 -5.89
N VAL A 88 4.17 20.15 -4.98
CA VAL A 88 3.10 19.17 -5.20
C VAL A 88 1.96 19.57 -4.27
N ASP A 89 0.88 20.13 -4.82
CA ASP A 89 -0.27 20.57 -4.03
C ASP A 89 -1.11 19.35 -3.57
N ASN A 90 -0.45 18.49 -2.80
CA ASN A 90 -1.01 17.28 -2.22
C ASN A 90 -0.12 16.85 -1.04
N MET A 91 -0.72 16.25 0.01
CA MET A 91 0.01 15.67 1.13
C MET A 91 0.88 14.48 0.70
N ASP A 92 0.44 13.68 -0.26
CA ASP A 92 1.25 12.65 -0.89
C ASP A 92 2.15 13.28 -1.96
N PHE A 93 3.38 12.81 -2.09
CA PHE A 93 4.30 13.32 -3.11
C PHE A 93 4.09 12.55 -4.43
N ILE A 94 3.16 13.04 -5.25
CA ILE A 94 2.76 12.43 -6.52
C ILE A 94 3.38 13.22 -7.68
N PRO A 95 4.44 12.74 -8.36
CA PRO A 95 5.06 13.42 -9.49
C PRO A 95 4.08 13.83 -10.59
N ALA A 96 3.06 13.02 -10.87
CA ALA A 96 2.03 13.35 -11.85
C ALA A 96 1.26 14.65 -11.54
N TYR A 97 1.23 15.08 -10.28
CA TYR A 97 0.54 16.29 -9.83
C TYR A 97 1.47 17.52 -9.74
N ILE A 98 2.75 17.40 -10.15
CA ILE A 98 3.61 18.56 -10.29
C ILE A 98 3.03 19.45 -11.39
N PRO A 99 2.66 20.72 -11.10
CA PRO A 99 1.98 21.56 -12.07
C PRO A 99 2.91 22.04 -13.19
N ASN A 100 2.39 22.12 -14.40
CA ASN A 100 3.12 22.62 -15.58
C ASN A 100 3.53 24.10 -15.42
N ALA A 101 2.72 24.87 -14.68
CA ALA A 101 3.04 26.25 -14.34
C ALA A 101 2.51 26.57 -12.94
N SER A 102 3.38 27.03 -12.06
CA SER A 102 2.99 27.54 -10.75
C SER A 102 3.78 28.80 -10.41
N LYS A 103 3.07 29.81 -9.91
CA LYS A 103 3.69 30.99 -9.33
C LYS A 103 4.25 30.73 -7.93
N VAL A 104 3.69 29.75 -7.23
CA VAL A 104 4.15 29.29 -5.92
C VAL A 104 5.24 28.25 -6.12
N LYS A 105 6.40 28.45 -5.51
CA LYS A 105 7.56 27.56 -5.62
C LYS A 105 7.91 26.88 -4.31
N ASN A 106 7.35 27.34 -3.19
CA ASN A 106 7.59 26.80 -1.85
C ASN A 106 6.26 26.70 -1.12
N GLN A 107 6.08 25.60 -0.37
CA GLN A 107 4.85 25.34 0.38
C GLN A 107 5.18 24.60 1.67
N PHE A 108 4.54 24.98 2.78
CA PHE A 108 4.59 24.26 4.04
C PHE A 108 3.24 23.59 4.30
N GLN A 109 3.27 22.34 4.71
CA GLN A 109 2.09 21.54 5.05
C GLN A 109 2.36 20.74 6.33
N MET A 110 1.32 20.40 7.06
CA MET A 110 1.36 19.45 8.17
C MET A 110 0.14 18.53 8.11
N ASP A 111 0.33 17.26 8.38
CA ASP A 111 -0.75 16.27 8.39
C ASP A 111 -0.66 15.32 9.58
N ALA A 112 -1.84 14.89 10.06
CA ALA A 112 -2.00 13.82 11.01
C ALA A 112 -3.10 12.82 10.58
N SER A 113 -3.68 13.01 9.39
CA SER A 113 -4.81 12.21 8.89
C SER A 113 -4.44 10.77 8.57
N THR A 114 -3.16 10.48 8.41
CA THR A 114 -2.64 9.11 8.25
C THR A 114 -2.63 8.31 9.55
N SER A 115 -2.92 8.92 10.71
CA SER A 115 -3.13 8.20 11.96
C SER A 115 -4.16 7.09 11.78
N THR A 116 -3.82 5.89 12.22
CA THR A 116 -4.60 4.67 11.92
C THR A 116 -5.02 3.97 13.19
N ILE A 117 -6.25 3.47 13.22
CA ILE A 117 -6.82 2.65 14.30
C ILE A 117 -7.26 1.32 13.67
N PHE A 118 -7.10 0.23 14.42
CA PHE A 118 -7.58 -1.08 14.01
C PHE A 118 -8.13 -1.92 15.15
N LEU A 119 -8.99 -2.86 14.77
CA LEU A 119 -9.46 -3.98 15.57
C LEU A 119 -9.03 -5.28 14.89
N LYS A 120 -8.48 -6.22 15.66
CA LYS A 120 -8.00 -7.50 15.16
C LYS A 120 -8.43 -8.63 16.09
N LEU A 121 -9.43 -9.40 15.69
CA LEU A 121 -9.84 -10.61 16.37
C LEU A 121 -9.09 -11.80 15.76
N VAL A 122 -8.43 -12.59 16.59
CA VAL A 122 -7.78 -13.84 16.20
C VAL A 122 -8.24 -14.99 17.07
N GLY A 123 -8.14 -16.17 16.55
CA GLY A 123 -8.44 -17.38 17.30
C GLY A 123 -8.21 -18.64 16.49
N HIS A 124 -8.43 -19.79 17.18
CA HIS A 124 -8.38 -21.10 16.56
C HIS A 124 -9.65 -21.89 16.84
N THR A 125 -10.24 -22.50 15.80
CA THR A 125 -11.37 -23.42 15.95
C THR A 125 -11.18 -24.66 15.07
N LYS A 126 -11.83 -25.76 15.45
CA LYS A 126 -11.80 -26.99 14.64
C LYS A 126 -12.35 -26.76 13.22
N LEU A 127 -13.37 -25.90 13.07
CA LEU A 127 -14.03 -25.63 11.80
C LEU A 127 -13.19 -24.70 10.89
N LEU A 128 -12.71 -23.60 11.45
CA LEU A 128 -12.02 -22.55 10.68
C LEU A 128 -10.49 -22.71 10.68
N GLY A 129 -9.92 -23.54 11.59
CA GLY A 129 -8.50 -23.50 11.90
C GLY A 129 -8.13 -22.15 12.55
N ASP A 130 -6.93 -21.67 12.26
CA ASP A 130 -6.54 -20.31 12.61
C ASP A 130 -7.36 -19.31 11.76
N PHE A 131 -7.93 -18.31 12.43
CA PHE A 131 -8.68 -17.28 11.72
C PHE A 131 -8.32 -15.88 12.23
N VAL A 132 -8.52 -14.91 11.37
CA VAL A 132 -8.31 -13.50 11.62
C VAL A 132 -9.53 -12.74 11.09
N VAL A 133 -10.10 -11.83 11.91
CA VAL A 133 -11.02 -10.78 11.47
C VAL A 133 -10.34 -9.46 11.74
N TYR A 134 -10.17 -8.63 10.72
CA TYR A 134 -9.41 -7.39 10.80
C TYR A 134 -10.19 -6.23 10.19
N THR A 135 -10.25 -5.13 10.92
CA THR A 135 -10.74 -3.86 10.38
C THR A 135 -9.80 -2.73 10.80
N ALA A 136 -9.48 -1.86 9.87
CA ALA A 136 -8.62 -0.71 10.07
C ALA A 136 -9.09 0.49 9.25
N GLY A 137 -8.87 1.68 9.78
CA GLY A 137 -9.15 2.92 9.08
C GLY A 137 -8.22 4.05 9.54
N ASN A 138 -8.19 5.10 8.74
CA ASN A 138 -7.50 6.36 9.03
C ASN A 138 -8.41 7.56 8.73
N PHE A 139 -7.88 8.77 8.80
CA PHE A 139 -8.66 10.00 8.63
C PHE A 139 -8.36 10.68 7.28
N ARG A 140 -8.08 9.90 6.24
CA ARG A 140 -7.78 10.40 4.88
C ARG A 140 -9.00 10.53 3.97
N GLY A 141 -10.21 10.27 4.45
CA GLY A 141 -11.44 10.65 3.76
C GLY A 141 -11.53 12.16 3.56
N GLY A 142 -12.36 12.61 2.61
CA GLY A 142 -12.58 14.05 2.37
C GLY A 142 -12.85 14.78 3.71
N ASP A 143 -12.26 15.95 3.89
CA ASP A 143 -12.36 16.74 5.14
C ASP A 143 -11.92 16.01 6.42
N LYS A 144 -10.94 15.10 6.29
CA LYS A 144 -10.42 14.28 7.39
C LYS A 144 -11.44 13.32 8.00
N VAL A 145 -12.43 12.91 7.22
CA VAL A 145 -13.40 11.87 7.63
C VAL A 145 -12.69 10.52 7.74
N PHE A 146 -13.16 9.69 8.68
CA PHE A 146 -12.67 8.33 8.84
C PHE A 146 -12.89 7.52 7.57
N GLN A 147 -11.82 6.92 7.04
CA GLN A 147 -11.80 6.14 5.81
C GLN A 147 -11.43 4.70 6.11
N LEU A 148 -12.22 3.76 5.61
CA LEU A 148 -11.92 2.34 5.69
C LEU A 148 -10.66 2.00 4.88
N ARG A 149 -9.70 1.31 5.51
CA ARG A 149 -8.48 0.81 4.87
C ARG A 149 -8.49 -0.70 4.67
N ASN A 150 -8.97 -1.43 5.65
CA ASN A 150 -9.12 -2.87 5.59
C ASN A 150 -10.39 -3.28 6.35
N ALA A 151 -11.12 -4.26 5.83
CA ALA A 151 -12.20 -4.96 6.51
C ALA A 151 -12.29 -6.36 5.89
N TYR A 152 -11.61 -7.34 6.50
CA TYR A 152 -11.54 -8.69 5.95
C TYR A 152 -11.54 -9.77 7.02
N MET A 153 -11.87 -10.98 6.60
CA MET A 153 -11.70 -12.20 7.35
C MET A 153 -10.78 -13.16 6.58
N SER A 154 -9.90 -13.84 7.29
CA SER A 154 -9.02 -14.87 6.72
C SER A 154 -9.09 -16.14 7.56
N PHE A 155 -9.25 -17.30 6.92
CA PHE A 155 -9.28 -18.63 7.54
C PHE A 155 -8.92 -19.71 6.51
N ARG A 156 -8.25 -20.77 6.93
CA ARG A 156 -7.87 -21.90 6.04
C ARG A 156 -7.31 -21.44 4.67
N ASN A 157 -6.46 -20.43 4.65
CA ASN A 157 -5.88 -19.86 3.42
C ASN A 157 -6.86 -19.07 2.52
N VAL A 158 -8.13 -18.97 2.88
CA VAL A 158 -9.12 -18.11 2.19
C VAL A 158 -9.12 -16.74 2.85
N THR A 159 -9.18 -15.68 2.05
CA THR A 159 -9.40 -14.30 2.52
C THR A 159 -10.61 -13.71 1.81
N VAL A 160 -11.53 -13.13 2.56
CA VAL A 160 -12.75 -12.47 2.06
C VAL A 160 -12.86 -11.09 2.67
N GLY A 161 -13.15 -10.08 1.86
CA GLY A 161 -13.41 -8.71 2.29
C GLY A 161 -12.51 -7.69 1.61
N TYR A 162 -12.51 -6.48 2.12
CA TYR A 162 -11.78 -5.35 1.57
C TYR A 162 -10.35 -5.31 2.14
N THR A 163 -9.37 -5.53 1.29
CA THR A 163 -7.95 -5.53 1.66
C THR A 163 -7.05 -5.33 0.44
N TYR A 164 -5.76 -5.47 0.60
CA TYR A 164 -4.76 -5.36 -0.46
C TYR A 164 -4.98 -6.41 -1.56
N GLY A 165 -5.01 -5.97 -2.81
CA GLY A 165 -5.18 -6.82 -3.98
C GLY A 165 -4.00 -7.75 -4.24
N GLY A 166 -4.21 -8.78 -5.07
CA GLY A 166 -3.18 -9.77 -5.40
C GLY A 166 -2.13 -9.25 -6.39
N PHE A 167 -2.40 -8.17 -7.13
CA PHE A 167 -1.47 -7.56 -8.07
C PHE A 167 -0.61 -6.47 -7.43
N MET A 168 -0.07 -6.75 -6.23
CA MET A 168 0.86 -5.89 -5.52
C MET A 168 1.70 -6.69 -4.51
N ASP A 169 2.84 -6.13 -4.10
CA ASP A 169 3.74 -6.74 -3.13
C ASP A 169 4.17 -5.76 -2.04
N LEU A 170 3.44 -5.77 -0.94
CA LEU A 170 3.71 -4.89 0.21
C LEU A 170 5.10 -5.10 0.81
N ALA A 171 5.61 -6.35 0.78
CA ALA A 171 6.88 -6.68 1.39
C ALA A 171 8.09 -6.21 0.56
N ALA A 172 7.88 -5.83 -0.69
CA ALA A 172 8.88 -5.22 -1.55
C ALA A 172 8.89 -3.69 -1.49
N LEU A 173 7.84 -3.06 -0.91
CA LEU A 173 7.75 -1.60 -0.80
C LEU A 173 8.79 -1.05 0.17
N PRO A 174 9.48 0.06 -0.19
CA PRO A 174 10.43 0.72 0.69
C PRO A 174 9.76 1.36 1.91
N SER A 175 10.56 1.62 2.92
CA SER A 175 10.18 2.48 4.03
C SER A 175 10.25 3.94 3.59
N THR A 176 9.11 4.66 3.62
CA THR A 176 9.02 6.09 3.28
C THR A 176 8.22 6.86 4.34
N ILE A 177 8.51 8.15 4.51
CA ILE A 177 7.62 9.06 5.25
C ILE A 177 6.48 9.46 4.34
N ASP A 178 6.74 9.73 3.07
CA ASP A 178 5.69 9.89 2.07
C ASP A 178 4.73 8.68 2.09
N PHE A 179 3.43 8.97 2.29
CA PHE A 179 2.44 7.92 2.50
C PHE A 179 2.07 7.17 1.22
N GLN A 180 2.19 7.84 0.06
CA GLN A 180 2.01 7.24 -1.25
C GLN A 180 3.15 6.28 -1.58
N GLY A 181 4.39 6.67 -1.28
CA GLY A 181 5.59 5.93 -1.63
C GLY A 181 5.96 6.03 -3.12
N PRO A 182 6.78 5.09 -3.65
CA PRO A 182 7.30 5.16 -5.01
C PRO A 182 6.21 5.25 -6.06
N ASN A 183 6.37 6.18 -6.99
CA ASN A 183 5.38 6.48 -8.02
C ASN A 183 5.13 5.33 -9.02
N GLY A 184 6.13 4.50 -9.29
CA GLY A 184 6.00 3.30 -10.14
C GLY A 184 5.60 2.02 -9.41
N ALA A 185 5.28 2.11 -8.10
CA ALA A 185 4.79 0.98 -7.32
C ALA A 185 3.33 0.65 -7.68
N THR A 186 2.98 -0.63 -7.62
CA THR A 186 1.59 -1.05 -7.64
C THR A 186 1.01 -1.02 -6.24
N PHE A 187 -0.14 -0.37 -6.11
CA PHE A 187 -0.85 -0.28 -4.83
C PHE A 187 -2.35 -0.16 -5.06
N TYR A 188 -3.11 -1.17 -4.65
CA TYR A 188 -4.57 -1.16 -4.77
C TYR A 188 -5.23 -1.98 -3.66
N ARG A 189 -6.41 -1.55 -3.22
CA ARG A 189 -7.28 -2.31 -2.31
C ARG A 189 -8.62 -2.56 -2.97
N ALA A 190 -9.11 -3.78 -2.85
CA ALA A 190 -10.40 -4.18 -3.37
C ALA A 190 -11.16 -5.08 -2.38
N THR A 191 -12.47 -5.11 -2.47
CA THR A 191 -13.25 -6.21 -1.93
C THR A 191 -12.97 -7.43 -2.80
N GLN A 192 -12.57 -8.54 -2.18
CA GLN A 192 -12.07 -9.71 -2.89
C GLN A 192 -12.44 -11.02 -2.20
N LEU A 193 -12.40 -12.08 -2.97
CA LEU A 193 -12.27 -13.46 -2.51
C LEU A 193 -10.93 -13.98 -3.02
N ALA A 194 -10.08 -14.40 -2.11
CA ALA A 194 -8.72 -14.84 -2.43
C ALA A 194 -8.40 -16.18 -1.75
N TYR A 195 -7.54 -16.96 -2.41
CA TYR A 195 -6.98 -18.18 -1.87
C TYR A 195 -5.46 -18.16 -1.97
N THR A 196 -4.77 -18.51 -0.86
CA THR A 196 -3.31 -18.54 -0.81
C THR A 196 -2.83 -19.94 -0.43
N TYR A 197 -2.33 -20.70 -1.40
CA TYR A 197 -1.75 -22.01 -1.15
C TYR A 197 -0.33 -21.92 -0.60
N LYS A 198 -0.06 -22.59 0.53
CA LYS A 198 1.22 -22.60 1.26
C LYS A 198 1.75 -24.02 1.49
N GLY A 199 1.22 -25.02 0.76
CA GLY A 199 1.54 -26.44 0.98
C GLY A 199 2.91 -26.87 0.49
N LEU A 200 3.62 -26.08 -0.32
CA LEU A 200 4.98 -26.38 -0.79
C LEU A 200 6.00 -25.55 -0.02
N LYS A 201 7.08 -26.19 0.42
CA LYS A 201 8.18 -25.53 1.14
C LYS A 201 8.72 -24.36 0.30
N ASN A 202 8.82 -23.20 0.92
CA ASN A 202 9.32 -21.96 0.34
C ASN A 202 8.41 -21.33 -0.74
N TRP A 203 7.38 -22.01 -1.23
CA TRP A 203 6.47 -21.50 -2.24
C TRP A 203 5.16 -21.01 -1.65
N ARG A 204 4.65 -19.94 -2.23
CA ARG A 204 3.31 -19.42 -2.00
C ARG A 204 2.66 -19.12 -3.36
N PHE A 205 1.47 -19.65 -3.57
CA PHE A 205 0.66 -19.36 -4.75
C PHE A 205 -0.61 -18.68 -4.30
N HIS A 206 -1.00 -17.64 -5.00
CA HIS A 206 -2.18 -16.85 -4.68
C HIS A 206 -3.02 -16.65 -5.93
N ALA A 207 -4.34 -16.67 -5.76
CA ALA A 207 -5.29 -16.25 -6.77
C ALA A 207 -6.45 -15.52 -6.10
N SER A 208 -6.94 -14.46 -6.74
CA SER A 208 -8.10 -13.69 -6.27
C SER A 208 -9.03 -13.30 -7.42
N ILE A 209 -10.29 -13.09 -7.04
CA ILE A 209 -11.27 -12.34 -7.78
C ILE A 209 -11.56 -11.06 -7.00
N GLU A 210 -11.47 -9.92 -7.66
CA GLU A 210 -11.49 -8.60 -7.04
C GLU A 210 -12.56 -7.72 -7.67
N VAL A 211 -13.24 -6.91 -6.87
CA VAL A 211 -14.17 -5.91 -7.40
C VAL A 211 -13.38 -4.90 -8.23
N PRO A 212 -13.70 -4.75 -9.52
CA PRO A 212 -12.96 -3.87 -10.41
C PRO A 212 -13.25 -2.39 -10.12
N SER A 213 -12.24 -1.56 -10.33
CA SER A 213 -12.38 -0.11 -10.46
C SER A 213 -11.68 0.31 -11.74
N VAL A 214 -12.35 1.04 -12.62
CA VAL A 214 -11.82 1.48 -13.90
C VAL A 214 -11.76 3.00 -13.91
N ASP A 215 -10.56 3.51 -14.09
CA ASP A 215 -10.24 4.93 -14.19
C ASP A 215 -10.07 5.30 -15.67
N GLY A 216 -11.15 5.67 -16.34
CA GLY A 216 -11.18 5.92 -17.78
C GLY A 216 -11.60 7.33 -18.16
N ALA A 217 -11.01 7.84 -19.26
CA ALA A 217 -11.42 9.11 -19.83
C ALA A 217 -12.81 9.01 -20.47
N THR A 218 -13.63 10.02 -20.25
CA THR A 218 -14.97 10.14 -20.83
C THR A 218 -15.05 11.36 -21.75
N ASN A 219 -15.92 11.31 -22.73
CA ASN A 219 -16.30 12.44 -23.58
C ASN A 219 -17.82 12.40 -23.85
N ASP A 220 -18.34 13.22 -24.76
CA ASP A 220 -19.77 13.28 -25.08
C ASP A 220 -20.31 11.97 -25.67
N GLU A 221 -19.46 11.15 -26.26
CA GLU A 221 -19.83 9.91 -26.93
C GLU A 221 -19.55 8.65 -26.10
N LEU A 222 -18.51 8.69 -25.26
CA LEU A 222 -17.95 7.52 -24.59
C LEU A 222 -17.91 7.72 -23.07
N SER A 223 -18.36 6.74 -22.33
CA SER A 223 -18.32 6.74 -20.85
C SER A 223 -17.99 5.37 -20.29
N VAL A 224 -17.27 5.36 -19.15
CA VAL A 224 -17.06 4.15 -18.36
C VAL A 224 -18.40 3.69 -17.80
N ALA A 225 -18.74 2.42 -17.98
CA ALA A 225 -19.98 1.82 -17.51
C ALA A 225 -19.77 1.01 -16.22
N GLN A 226 -20.88 0.49 -15.67
CA GLN A 226 -20.79 -0.50 -14.59
C GLN A 226 -20.08 -1.75 -15.10
N GLN A 227 -19.09 -2.21 -14.33
CA GLN A 227 -18.25 -3.34 -14.71
C GLN A 227 -19.00 -4.65 -14.57
N ARG A 228 -18.90 -5.52 -15.59
CA ARG A 228 -19.65 -6.79 -15.70
C ARG A 228 -18.87 -8.00 -15.20
N MET A 229 -17.54 -7.90 -15.15
CA MET A 229 -16.64 -8.99 -14.75
C MET A 229 -15.70 -8.51 -13.65
N PRO A 230 -15.35 -9.35 -12.67
CA PRO A 230 -14.31 -9.04 -11.71
C PRO A 230 -12.92 -8.98 -12.37
N ASP A 231 -11.99 -8.30 -11.70
CA ASP A 231 -10.57 -8.43 -12.01
C ASP A 231 -10.04 -9.76 -11.44
N PHE A 232 -9.19 -10.45 -12.22
CA PHE A 232 -8.55 -11.71 -11.80
C PHE A 232 -7.06 -11.47 -11.59
N THR A 233 -6.55 -11.81 -10.40
CA THR A 233 -5.12 -11.72 -10.12
C THR A 233 -4.56 -13.06 -9.67
N ALA A 234 -3.30 -13.31 -9.98
CA ALA A 234 -2.58 -14.47 -9.48
C ALA A 234 -1.08 -14.17 -9.34
N TYR A 235 -0.43 -14.77 -8.35
CA TYR A 235 1.03 -14.76 -8.26
C TYR A 235 1.61 -16.05 -7.72
N ALA A 236 2.87 -16.31 -8.08
CA ALA A 236 3.74 -17.27 -7.46
C ALA A 236 4.88 -16.55 -6.75
N GLN A 237 5.18 -16.93 -5.52
CA GLN A 237 6.26 -16.37 -4.73
C GLN A 237 7.14 -17.48 -4.19
N TYR A 238 8.45 -17.34 -4.37
CA TYR A 238 9.47 -18.17 -3.74
C TYR A 238 10.18 -17.37 -2.64
N GLY A 239 10.22 -17.92 -1.43
CA GLY A 239 10.84 -17.29 -0.28
C GLY A 239 12.07 -18.06 0.17
N TRP A 240 13.10 -17.35 0.65
CA TRP A 240 14.30 -17.94 1.24
C TRP A 240 14.80 -17.10 2.41
N GLY A 241 15.56 -17.73 3.31
CA GLY A 241 16.01 -17.05 4.53
C GLY A 241 14.86 -16.55 5.39
N ALA A 242 15.09 -15.52 6.16
CA ALA A 242 14.09 -15.00 7.09
C ALA A 242 12.99 -14.16 6.41
N ASN A 243 13.36 -13.38 5.39
CA ASN A 243 12.44 -12.37 4.81
C ASN A 243 12.65 -12.13 3.31
N SER A 244 13.55 -12.87 2.66
CA SER A 244 13.80 -12.70 1.22
C SER A 244 12.77 -13.44 0.41
N HIS A 245 12.36 -12.85 -0.71
CA HIS A 245 11.46 -13.49 -1.67
C HIS A 245 11.61 -12.93 -3.08
N LEU A 246 11.20 -13.70 -4.05
CA LEU A 246 10.93 -13.30 -5.41
C LEU A 246 9.47 -13.63 -5.72
N ARG A 247 8.72 -12.68 -6.25
CA ARG A 247 7.33 -12.85 -6.66
C ARG A 247 7.18 -12.51 -8.13
N VAL A 248 6.40 -13.32 -8.84
CA VAL A 248 5.93 -13.02 -10.19
C VAL A 248 4.42 -13.19 -10.20
N GLY A 249 3.72 -12.22 -10.74
CA GLY A 249 2.26 -12.22 -10.78
C GLY A 249 1.71 -11.52 -12.00
N GLY A 250 0.39 -11.61 -12.14
CA GLY A 250 -0.34 -10.99 -13.24
C GLY A 250 -1.77 -10.65 -12.86
N ILE A 251 -2.37 -9.84 -13.71
CA ILE A 251 -3.77 -9.42 -13.65
C ILE A 251 -4.39 -9.50 -15.04
N VAL A 252 -5.68 -9.88 -15.09
CA VAL A 252 -6.53 -9.77 -16.28
C VAL A 252 -7.81 -9.05 -15.89
N ARG A 253 -8.22 -8.09 -16.71
CA ARG A 253 -9.37 -7.20 -16.49
C ARG A 253 -10.28 -7.17 -17.71
N SER A 254 -11.58 -6.98 -17.48
CA SER A 254 -12.56 -6.65 -18.52
C SER A 254 -13.19 -5.30 -18.19
N MET A 255 -12.85 -4.27 -18.95
CA MET A 255 -13.26 -2.89 -18.67
C MET A 255 -14.43 -2.49 -19.58
N THR A 256 -15.61 -2.35 -18.99
CA THR A 256 -16.86 -2.07 -19.69
C THR A 256 -17.06 -0.58 -19.92
N TYR A 257 -17.47 -0.20 -21.12
CA TYR A 257 -17.83 1.16 -21.50
C TYR A 257 -19.09 1.20 -22.37
N THR A 258 -19.71 2.35 -22.48
CA THR A 258 -20.83 2.63 -23.38
C THR A 258 -20.45 3.70 -24.40
N SER A 259 -21.06 3.60 -25.59
CA SER A 259 -20.96 4.59 -26.65
C SER A 259 -22.36 5.02 -27.10
N THR A 260 -22.55 6.30 -27.34
CA THR A 260 -23.82 6.83 -27.90
C THR A 260 -24.07 6.34 -29.32
N LEU A 261 -23.02 5.88 -30.01
CA LEU A 261 -23.11 5.28 -31.36
C LEU A 261 -23.55 3.81 -31.34
N SER A 262 -23.72 3.22 -30.14
CA SER A 262 -24.08 1.82 -29.98
C SER A 262 -25.13 1.63 -28.89
N ASN A 263 -26.12 0.78 -29.16
CA ASN A 263 -27.11 0.39 -28.15
C ASN A 263 -26.61 -0.67 -27.14
N HIS A 264 -25.35 -1.09 -27.27
CA HIS A 264 -24.77 -2.14 -26.42
C HIS A 264 -23.48 -1.65 -25.76
N ALA A 265 -23.31 -2.01 -24.50
CA ALA A 265 -22.03 -1.84 -23.81
C ALA A 265 -20.96 -2.75 -24.43
N SER A 266 -19.75 -2.23 -24.54
CA SER A 266 -18.56 -2.92 -25.07
C SER A 266 -17.51 -3.09 -23.97
N ASP A 267 -16.56 -3.99 -24.17
CA ASP A 267 -15.48 -4.24 -23.23
C ASP A 267 -14.12 -4.05 -23.88
N VAL A 268 -13.15 -3.59 -23.10
CA VAL A 268 -11.73 -3.55 -23.41
C VAL A 268 -11.01 -4.46 -22.44
N THR A 269 -10.18 -5.37 -22.95
CA THR A 269 -9.35 -6.23 -22.10
C THR A 269 -8.12 -5.47 -21.61
N GLY A 270 -7.96 -5.42 -20.29
CA GLY A 270 -6.74 -4.99 -19.62
C GLY A 270 -5.94 -6.19 -19.12
N TRP A 271 -4.64 -6.04 -19.04
CA TRP A 271 -3.74 -7.06 -18.49
C TRP A 271 -2.46 -6.44 -17.94
N GLY A 272 -1.82 -7.13 -17.01
CA GLY A 272 -0.54 -6.71 -16.47
C GLY A 272 0.27 -7.89 -15.95
N VAL A 273 1.58 -7.72 -15.97
CA VAL A 273 2.55 -8.62 -15.36
C VAL A 273 3.45 -7.85 -14.41
N GLN A 274 3.85 -8.50 -13.32
CA GLN A 274 4.68 -7.91 -12.29
C GLN A 274 5.74 -8.89 -11.83
N ALA A 275 6.95 -8.38 -11.58
CA ALA A 275 7.99 -9.06 -10.83
C ALA A 275 8.43 -8.17 -9.66
N SER A 276 8.58 -8.74 -8.47
CA SER A 276 8.97 -7.99 -7.26
C SER A 276 9.83 -8.85 -6.34
N THR A 277 10.65 -8.17 -5.55
CA THR A 277 11.57 -8.83 -4.61
C THR A 277 11.85 -7.95 -3.40
N SER A 278 12.02 -8.58 -2.24
CA SER A 278 12.77 -8.05 -1.10
C SER A 278 13.85 -9.08 -0.77
N PHE A 279 15.08 -8.64 -0.68
CA PHE A 279 16.25 -9.50 -0.58
C PHE A 279 17.20 -9.00 0.49
N ASN A 280 17.40 -9.81 1.55
CA ASN A 280 18.38 -9.53 2.59
C ASN A 280 19.76 -10.01 2.16
N LEU A 281 20.59 -9.09 1.65
CA LEU A 281 21.97 -9.38 1.27
C LEU A 281 22.84 -9.69 2.51
N SER A 282 22.50 -9.08 3.65
CA SER A 282 23.11 -9.33 4.95
C SER A 282 22.17 -8.91 6.08
N LYS A 283 22.59 -9.04 7.35
CA LYS A 283 21.83 -8.51 8.51
C LYS A 283 21.67 -6.98 8.47
N LYS A 284 22.52 -6.29 7.70
CA LYS A 284 22.51 -4.81 7.60
C LYS A 284 21.88 -4.31 6.31
N TRP A 285 21.93 -5.06 5.22
CA TRP A 285 21.50 -4.62 3.91
C TRP A 285 20.25 -5.39 3.44
N GLU A 286 19.22 -4.66 3.08
CA GLU A 286 18.05 -5.13 2.36
C GLU A 286 17.98 -4.40 1.01
N ILE A 287 17.77 -5.15 -0.07
CA ILE A 287 17.52 -4.65 -1.42
C ILE A 287 16.08 -5.00 -1.79
N PHE A 288 15.38 -4.09 -2.41
CA PHE A 288 14.00 -4.30 -2.80
C PHE A 288 13.72 -3.65 -4.16
N GLY A 289 12.73 -4.18 -4.84
CA GLY A 289 12.33 -3.62 -6.13
C GLY A 289 11.12 -4.32 -6.72
N GLN A 290 10.53 -3.64 -7.70
CA GLN A 290 9.39 -4.10 -8.46
C GLN A 290 9.48 -3.56 -9.88
N ALA A 291 9.01 -4.35 -10.85
CA ALA A 291 8.75 -3.91 -12.22
C ALA A 291 7.39 -4.45 -12.67
N THR A 292 6.58 -3.59 -13.27
CA THR A 292 5.21 -3.88 -13.71
C THR A 292 5.00 -3.31 -15.09
N TYR A 293 4.47 -4.10 -16.01
CA TYR A 293 4.09 -3.67 -17.36
C TYR A 293 2.72 -4.24 -17.72
N GLY A 294 1.92 -3.47 -18.45
CA GLY A 294 0.61 -3.92 -18.92
C GLY A 294 -0.15 -2.86 -19.71
N LYS A 295 -1.41 -3.15 -20.01
CA LYS A 295 -2.39 -2.24 -20.62
C LYS A 295 -3.62 -2.13 -19.74
N GLY A 296 -4.12 -0.91 -19.52
CA GLY A 296 -5.32 -0.68 -18.70
C GLY A 296 -5.13 -1.04 -17.22
N ILE A 297 -3.97 -0.75 -16.66
CA ILE A 297 -3.61 -0.97 -15.26
C ILE A 297 -3.25 0.32 -14.51
N GLY A 298 -3.69 1.47 -15.02
CA GLY A 298 -3.41 2.79 -14.42
C GLY A 298 -3.89 2.89 -12.98
N GLN A 299 -5.08 2.38 -12.70
CA GLN A 299 -5.64 2.32 -11.34
C GLN A 299 -4.72 1.61 -10.33
N TYR A 300 -3.85 0.70 -10.78
CA TYR A 300 -2.92 -0.04 -9.94
C TYR A 300 -1.57 0.64 -9.74
N LEU A 301 -1.18 1.63 -10.58
CA LEU A 301 0.09 2.33 -10.50
C LEU A 301 -0.07 3.65 -9.74
N ASN A 302 0.72 3.84 -8.70
CA ASN A 302 0.60 4.98 -7.78
C ASN A 302 0.49 6.35 -8.47
N ASP A 303 1.36 6.63 -9.43
CA ASP A 303 1.42 7.95 -10.10
C ASP A 303 0.35 8.13 -11.17
N ILE A 304 -0.13 7.01 -11.74
CA ILE A 304 -1.06 7.00 -12.88
C ILE A 304 -2.50 6.88 -12.40
N SER A 305 -2.73 6.34 -11.21
CA SER A 305 -4.08 6.25 -10.65
C SER A 305 -4.73 7.65 -10.54
N ASN A 306 -5.99 7.75 -10.89
CA ASN A 306 -6.77 8.98 -10.98
C ASN A 306 -6.36 9.95 -12.13
N LEU A 307 -5.63 9.46 -13.15
CA LEU A 307 -5.38 10.23 -14.39
C LEU A 307 -6.37 9.90 -15.49
N ASN A 308 -7.38 9.06 -15.25
CA ASN A 308 -8.41 8.62 -16.20
C ASN A 308 -7.84 7.95 -17.45
N VAL A 309 -6.87 7.03 -17.30
CA VAL A 309 -6.12 6.44 -18.42
C VAL A 309 -6.13 4.91 -18.50
N ASP A 310 -6.92 4.21 -17.69
CA ASP A 310 -7.12 2.76 -17.86
C ASP A 310 -7.63 2.46 -19.25
N ILE A 311 -8.72 3.17 -19.64
CA ILE A 311 -9.27 3.19 -20.99
C ILE A 311 -9.54 4.62 -21.43
N VAL A 312 -9.22 4.90 -22.70
CA VAL A 312 -9.39 6.22 -23.30
C VAL A 312 -10.09 6.10 -24.67
N PRO A 313 -10.76 7.14 -25.15
CA PRO A 313 -11.24 7.18 -26.53
C PRO A 313 -10.12 6.83 -27.51
N ASN A 314 -10.43 5.98 -28.50
CA ASN A 314 -9.48 5.63 -29.55
C ASN A 314 -9.55 6.66 -30.68
N PRO A 315 -8.50 7.47 -30.93
CA PRO A 315 -8.54 8.51 -31.97
C PRO A 315 -8.70 7.98 -33.39
N GLU A 316 -8.32 6.71 -33.64
CA GLU A 316 -8.42 6.09 -34.97
C GLU A 316 -9.73 5.34 -35.19
N LYS A 317 -10.55 5.14 -34.12
CA LYS A 317 -11.79 4.35 -34.17
C LYS A 317 -12.90 5.04 -33.41
N GLU A 318 -13.77 5.73 -34.14
CA GLU A 318 -14.94 6.41 -33.58
C GLU A 318 -15.81 5.45 -32.75
N GLY A 319 -16.33 5.91 -31.63
CA GLY A 319 -17.19 5.15 -30.73
C GLY A 319 -16.50 3.97 -30.01
N LYS A 320 -15.15 3.88 -30.05
CA LYS A 320 -14.38 2.83 -29.37
C LYS A 320 -13.44 3.39 -28.33
N MET A 321 -13.28 2.64 -27.23
CA MET A 321 -12.22 2.87 -26.27
C MET A 321 -11.05 1.91 -26.46
N GLN A 322 -9.88 2.28 -25.95
CA GLN A 322 -8.66 1.48 -25.95
C GLN A 322 -7.97 1.54 -24.59
N ALA A 323 -7.30 0.46 -24.19
CA ALA A 323 -6.44 0.41 -23.02
C ALA A 323 -5.01 0.85 -23.39
N LEU A 324 -4.44 1.77 -22.63
CA LEU A 324 -3.09 2.28 -22.91
C LEU A 324 -2.01 1.40 -22.28
N PRO A 325 -0.85 1.22 -22.95
CA PRO A 325 0.31 0.56 -22.37
C PRO A 325 0.96 1.45 -21.30
N MET A 326 1.41 0.83 -20.22
CA MET A 326 2.07 1.53 -19.12
C MET A 326 3.09 0.67 -18.42
N LEU A 327 4.08 1.34 -17.81
CA LEU A 327 5.19 0.75 -17.07
C LEU A 327 5.32 1.45 -15.74
N GLY A 328 5.51 0.68 -14.67
CA GLY A 328 5.93 1.19 -13.37
C GLY A 328 7.08 0.35 -12.82
N TRP A 329 8.09 0.97 -12.22
CA TRP A 329 9.14 0.25 -11.53
C TRP A 329 9.80 1.09 -10.45
N PHE A 330 10.35 0.42 -9.46
CA PHE A 330 11.25 1.01 -8.48
C PHE A 330 12.35 0.03 -8.10
N ALA A 331 13.46 0.58 -7.63
CA ALA A 331 14.55 -0.16 -7.02
C ALA A 331 15.15 0.67 -5.89
N GLY A 332 15.53 0.02 -4.81
CA GLY A 332 16.09 0.69 -3.66
C GLY A 332 16.83 -0.25 -2.72
N ALA A 333 17.45 0.36 -1.71
CA ALA A 333 18.15 -0.36 -0.67
C ALA A 333 17.95 0.31 0.68
N GLN A 334 17.92 -0.50 1.73
CA GLN A 334 17.94 -0.07 3.13
C GLN A 334 19.21 -0.56 3.80
N TYR A 335 19.83 0.31 4.60
CA TYR A 335 20.98 -0.02 5.43
C TYR A 335 20.65 0.21 6.91
N ASN A 336 20.73 -0.86 7.70
CA ASN A 336 20.53 -0.84 9.13
C ASN A 336 21.84 -0.44 9.82
N ILE A 337 21.98 0.82 10.21
CA ILE A 337 23.16 1.36 10.91
C ILE A 337 23.30 0.66 12.26
N CYS A 338 22.19 0.56 12.99
CA CYS A 338 22.07 -0.19 14.23
C CYS A 338 20.60 -0.67 14.40
N PRO A 339 20.26 -1.47 15.42
CA PRO A 339 18.89 -1.98 15.61
C PRO A 339 17.81 -0.90 15.73
N LYS A 340 18.21 0.36 16.01
CA LYS A 340 17.29 1.48 16.20
C LYS A 340 17.26 2.46 15.03
N ILE A 341 18.30 2.48 14.18
CA ILE A 341 18.48 3.49 13.13
C ILE A 341 18.73 2.79 11.80
N PHE A 342 17.94 3.14 10.80
CA PHE A 342 18.19 2.74 9.42
C PHE A 342 18.04 3.92 8.47
N VAL A 343 18.68 3.80 7.32
CA VAL A 343 18.56 4.71 6.18
C VAL A 343 18.11 3.92 4.97
N SER A 344 17.35 4.55 4.09
CA SER A 344 17.02 3.95 2.81
C SER A 344 17.05 4.96 1.68
N GLY A 345 17.23 4.45 0.46
CA GLY A 345 17.14 5.22 -0.76
C GLY A 345 16.44 4.42 -1.84
N THR A 346 15.56 5.08 -2.60
CA THR A 346 14.78 4.45 -3.67
C THR A 346 14.67 5.39 -4.85
N TYR A 347 14.85 4.85 -6.04
CA TYR A 347 14.50 5.51 -7.29
C TYR A 347 13.35 4.77 -7.95
N SER A 348 12.42 5.52 -8.54
CA SER A 348 11.20 4.98 -9.14
C SER A 348 10.80 5.76 -10.39
N MET A 349 10.09 5.10 -11.29
CA MET A 349 9.54 5.69 -12.50
C MET A 349 8.20 5.04 -12.84
N SER A 350 7.24 5.85 -13.26
CA SER A 350 6.03 5.40 -13.95
C SER A 350 5.93 6.05 -15.32
N ARG A 351 5.40 5.32 -16.30
CA ARG A 351 5.32 5.80 -17.69
C ARG A 351 4.06 5.32 -18.37
N LEU A 352 3.41 6.26 -19.05
CA LEU A 352 2.32 6.03 -20.00
C LEU A 352 2.86 6.08 -21.42
N TYR A 353 2.47 5.13 -22.24
CA TYR A 353 2.88 5.09 -23.66
C TYR A 353 1.74 5.54 -24.57
N SER A 354 2.10 6.19 -25.65
CA SER A 354 1.20 6.51 -26.74
C SER A 354 0.78 5.24 -27.48
N GLU A 355 -0.48 5.15 -27.88
CA GLU A 355 -1.00 4.10 -28.75
C GLU A 355 -2.16 4.65 -29.59
N ASN A 356 -2.23 4.29 -30.89
CA ASN A 356 -3.28 4.69 -31.84
C ASN A 356 -3.57 6.20 -31.78
N GLY A 357 -2.53 7.02 -31.83
CA GLY A 357 -2.66 8.47 -31.87
C GLY A 357 -2.93 9.16 -30.51
N TYR A 358 -3.15 8.43 -29.40
CA TYR A 358 -3.25 9.08 -28.10
C TYR A 358 -1.89 9.62 -27.62
N PRO A 359 -1.81 10.84 -27.06
CA PRO A 359 -2.82 11.88 -26.84
C PRO A 359 -2.78 12.96 -27.94
N ASN A 360 -3.56 12.81 -29.00
CA ASN A 360 -3.50 13.70 -30.18
C ASN A 360 -3.72 15.18 -29.84
N ASP A 361 -4.66 15.48 -28.91
CA ASP A 361 -5.12 16.84 -28.64
C ASP A 361 -4.68 17.39 -27.29
N GLN A 362 -3.89 16.63 -26.53
CA GLN A 362 -3.48 17.00 -25.17
C GLN A 362 -1.97 16.79 -24.93
N PRO A 363 -1.10 17.56 -25.60
CA PRO A 363 0.36 17.38 -25.47
C PRO A 363 0.89 17.64 -24.05
N SER A 364 0.14 18.38 -23.21
CA SER A 364 0.45 18.61 -21.80
C SER A 364 0.02 17.46 -20.88
N SER A 365 -0.56 16.37 -21.42
CA SER A 365 -0.89 15.18 -20.67
C SER A 365 0.35 14.49 -20.13
N TYR A 366 0.22 13.86 -18.97
CA TYR A 366 1.27 13.10 -18.32
C TYR A 366 1.81 11.99 -19.24
N ARG A 367 3.14 11.94 -19.39
CA ARG A 367 3.86 10.91 -20.13
C ARG A 367 4.65 10.00 -19.21
N TYR A 368 5.46 10.56 -18.32
CA TYR A 368 6.16 9.80 -17.27
C TYR A 368 6.54 10.67 -16.09
N GLY A 369 6.60 10.04 -14.93
CA GLY A 369 7.10 10.62 -13.69
C GLY A 369 8.30 9.86 -13.16
N GLN A 370 9.22 10.58 -12.53
CA GLN A 370 10.37 10.03 -11.84
C GLN A 370 10.32 10.48 -10.38
N TYR A 371 10.78 9.62 -9.48
CA TYR A 371 10.72 9.81 -8.05
C TYR A 371 12.02 9.32 -7.42
N LEU A 372 12.65 10.18 -6.65
CA LEU A 372 13.82 9.85 -5.85
C LEU A 372 13.51 10.15 -4.39
N VAL A 373 13.76 9.20 -3.51
CA VAL A 373 13.60 9.36 -2.06
C VAL A 373 14.86 8.89 -1.34
N ALA A 374 15.26 9.64 -0.31
CA ALA A 374 16.28 9.23 0.63
C ALA A 374 15.83 9.62 2.05
N ASN A 375 15.94 8.70 3.00
CA ASN A 375 15.43 8.92 4.34
C ASN A 375 16.27 8.29 5.43
N VAL A 376 16.02 8.74 6.66
CA VAL A 376 16.52 8.17 7.89
C VAL A 376 15.37 8.01 8.88
N PHE A 377 15.31 6.85 9.52
CA PHE A 377 14.37 6.55 10.58
C PHE A 377 15.10 6.18 11.87
N TRP A 378 14.59 6.67 12.98
CA TRP A 378 15.07 6.34 14.30
C TRP A 378 13.91 5.84 15.19
N ASN A 379 13.99 4.57 15.59
CA ASN A 379 13.12 3.97 16.58
C ASN A 379 13.61 4.39 17.98
N VAL A 380 13.12 5.53 18.47
CA VAL A 380 13.49 6.10 19.79
C VAL A 380 13.17 5.11 20.89
N THR A 381 11.98 4.53 20.83
CA THR A 381 11.50 3.40 21.65
C THR A 381 10.87 2.35 20.74
N PRO A 382 10.51 1.14 21.23
CA PRO A 382 9.76 0.18 20.43
C PRO A 382 8.44 0.73 19.83
N ASN A 383 7.87 1.74 20.47
CA ASN A 383 6.58 2.33 20.11
C ASN A 383 6.71 3.69 19.45
N MET A 384 7.83 4.41 19.60
CA MET A 384 8.04 5.76 19.08
C MET A 384 9.09 5.76 17.96
N GLN A 385 8.71 6.26 16.81
CA GLN A 385 9.58 6.43 15.65
C GLN A 385 9.59 7.89 15.22
N VAL A 386 10.75 8.41 14.88
CA VAL A 386 10.93 9.70 14.23
C VAL A 386 11.70 9.49 12.92
N GLY A 387 11.56 10.39 11.98
CA GLY A 387 12.25 10.29 10.69
C GLY A 387 12.38 11.62 9.99
N ALA A 388 13.33 11.67 9.06
CA ALA A 388 13.50 12.73 8.10
C ALA A 388 13.69 12.13 6.70
N GLU A 389 13.12 12.79 5.69
CA GLU A 389 13.11 12.31 4.31
C GLU A 389 13.26 13.47 3.34
N TYR A 390 14.03 13.25 2.30
CA TYR A 390 14.13 14.11 1.13
C TYR A 390 13.54 13.42 -0.07
N LEU A 391 12.71 14.14 -0.81
CA LEU A 391 12.07 13.71 -2.04
C LEU A 391 12.41 14.66 -3.18
N ARG A 392 12.60 14.09 -4.36
CA ARG A 392 12.65 14.83 -5.61
C ARG A 392 11.84 14.11 -6.68
N GLY A 393 10.92 14.85 -7.31
CA GLY A 393 10.08 14.38 -8.38
C GLY A 393 10.27 15.15 -9.66
N TRP A 394 10.05 14.47 -10.78
CA TRP A 394 9.96 15.07 -12.12
C TRP A 394 8.70 14.53 -12.80
N ARG A 395 7.99 15.43 -13.47
CA ARG A 395 6.91 15.11 -14.39
C ARG A 395 7.29 15.55 -15.77
N THR A 396 7.21 14.66 -16.75
CA THR A 396 7.37 14.97 -18.17
C THR A 396 6.06 14.65 -18.89
N ASP A 397 5.57 15.58 -19.67
CA ASP A 397 4.38 15.43 -20.50
C ASP A 397 4.72 14.96 -21.92
N PHE A 398 3.69 14.73 -22.77
CA PHE A 398 3.90 14.27 -24.13
C PHE A 398 4.49 15.35 -25.05
N SER A 399 4.48 16.63 -24.67
CA SER A 399 5.20 17.71 -25.35
C SER A 399 6.71 17.71 -25.05
N ASN A 400 7.18 16.82 -24.18
CA ASN A 400 8.54 16.74 -23.62
C ASN A 400 8.90 17.90 -22.69
N SER A 401 7.93 18.67 -22.21
CA SER A 401 8.14 19.63 -21.14
C SER A 401 8.31 18.90 -19.82
N THR A 402 9.35 19.27 -19.06
CA THR A 402 9.67 18.63 -17.77
C THR A 402 9.57 19.64 -16.63
N HIS A 403 8.83 19.28 -15.59
CA HIS A 403 8.64 20.04 -14.37
C HIS A 403 9.14 19.22 -13.18
N HIS A 404 9.57 19.89 -12.12
CA HIS A 404 10.11 19.21 -10.93
C HIS A 404 9.67 19.90 -9.63
N ALA A 405 9.74 19.14 -8.56
CA ALA A 405 9.54 19.61 -7.19
C ALA A 405 10.47 18.85 -6.26
N ASN A 406 10.82 19.49 -5.14
CA ASN A 406 11.53 18.85 -4.05
C ASN A 406 10.70 18.99 -2.78
N ARG A 407 10.81 18.01 -1.88
CA ARG A 407 10.14 18.02 -0.57
C ARG A 407 11.06 17.51 0.53
N MET A 408 11.01 18.16 1.68
CA MET A 408 11.55 17.65 2.93
C MET A 408 10.40 17.25 3.83
N ASN A 409 10.42 16.01 4.34
CA ASN A 409 9.45 15.50 5.29
C ASN A 409 10.10 15.25 6.65
N LEU A 410 9.36 15.54 7.71
CA LEU A 410 9.65 15.13 9.08
C LEU A 410 8.50 14.28 9.61
N LEU A 411 8.84 13.29 10.42
CA LEU A 411 7.89 12.33 11.00
C LEU A 411 8.04 12.23 12.51
N VAL A 412 6.90 12.22 13.21
CA VAL A 412 6.77 11.69 14.56
C VAL A 412 5.60 10.70 14.58
N GLN A 413 5.86 9.47 15.01
CA GLN A 413 4.83 8.42 15.11
C GLN A 413 4.92 7.70 16.44
N TYR A 414 3.77 7.46 17.08
CA TYR A 414 3.64 6.62 18.26
C TYR A 414 2.62 5.50 18.00
N SER A 415 3.06 4.25 18.19
CA SER A 415 2.22 3.03 18.01
C SER A 415 1.75 2.50 19.37
N PHE A 416 0.50 2.05 19.48
CA PHE A 416 -0.12 1.56 20.70
C PHE A 416 -0.91 0.25 20.50
#